data_bccf7e2a15cb6fe3044f6472bd5d750c
#
_entry.id   bccf7e2a15cb6fe3044f6472bd5d750c
#
_cell.length_a   1.000
_cell.length_b   1.000
_cell.length_c   1.000
_cell.angle_alpha   90.00
_cell.angle_beta   90.00
_cell.angle_gamma   90.00
#
_symmetry.space_group_name_H-M   'P 1'
#
loop_
_entity.id
_entity.type
_entity.pdbx_description
1 polymer ?
#
loop_
_entity_poly.entity_id
_entity_poly.type
_entity_poly.pdbx_seq_one_letter_code
_entity_poly.pdbx_strand_id
1 'polypeptide(L)'
;MSAEDLEKYEAEMELQLYREYRDVVGLFTHVVETERRFYLTNDVDLKVRAADNGEVFFEVTMHDAWVWDMYRPARFVKNVKVVTFKDVNVEELAKSDLELPADENGKPGFSS
;
A
#
# COMPACT_ATOMS: atom_id res chain seq x y z
N MET A 1 3.66 -15.77 28.06
CA MET A 1 2.47 -15.16 27.47
C MET A 1 1.52 -16.24 26.99
N SER A 2 0.26 -16.12 27.32
CA SER A 2 -0.74 -17.08 26.87
C SER A 2 -1.14 -16.79 25.42
N ALA A 3 -1.80 -17.76 24.78
CA ALA A 3 -2.30 -17.56 23.42
C ALA A 3 -3.31 -16.42 23.38
N GLU A 4 -4.10 -16.31 24.43
CA GLU A 4 -5.11 -15.27 24.56
C GLU A 4 -4.47 -13.88 24.64
N ASP A 5 -3.40 -13.75 25.41
CA ASP A 5 -2.67 -12.48 25.52
C ASP A 5 -2.01 -12.10 24.20
N LEU A 6 -1.48 -13.09 23.50
CA LEU A 6 -0.85 -12.84 22.20
C LEU A 6 -1.87 -12.37 21.18
N GLU A 7 -3.04 -12.99 21.14
CA GLU A 7 -4.11 -12.60 20.22
C GLU A 7 -4.55 -11.16 20.48
N LYS A 8 -4.68 -10.80 21.76
CA LYS A 8 -5.08 -9.46 22.14
C LYS A 8 -4.03 -8.43 21.71
N TYR A 9 -2.76 -8.76 21.92
CA TYR A 9 -1.65 -7.91 21.56
C TYR A 9 -1.62 -7.66 20.04
N GLU A 10 -1.79 -8.72 19.26
CA GLU A 10 -1.79 -8.61 17.80
C GLU A 10 -2.99 -7.81 17.29
N ALA A 11 -4.14 -8.01 17.92
CA ALA A 11 -5.33 -7.25 17.55
C ALA A 11 -5.12 -5.75 17.78
N GLU A 12 -4.46 -5.41 18.87
CA GLU A 12 -4.18 -4.00 19.17
C GLU A 12 -3.17 -3.41 18.19
N MET A 13 -2.16 -4.18 17.82
CA MET A 13 -1.17 -3.75 16.84
C MET A 13 -1.82 -3.53 15.47
N GLU A 14 -2.71 -4.43 15.09
CA GLU A 14 -3.42 -4.34 13.82
C GLU A 14 -4.32 -3.12 13.80
N LEU A 15 -4.98 -2.83 14.90
CA LEU A 15 -5.82 -1.66 15.00
C LEU A 15 -5.01 -0.37 14.86
N GLN A 16 -3.84 -0.32 15.50
CA GLN A 16 -2.96 0.83 15.38
C GLN A 16 -2.47 1.01 13.95
N LEU A 17 -2.14 -0.09 13.29
CA LEU A 17 -1.71 -0.06 11.90
C LEU A 17 -2.82 0.48 11.00
N TYR A 18 -4.05 0.06 11.25
CA TYR A 18 -5.20 0.52 10.49
C TYR A 18 -5.42 2.02 10.67
N ARG A 19 -5.24 2.50 11.88
CA ARG A 19 -5.36 3.93 12.17
C ARG A 19 -4.28 4.73 11.46
N GLU A 20 -3.06 4.21 11.46
CA GLU A 20 -1.95 4.85 10.77
C GLU A 20 -2.23 4.88 9.26
N TYR A 21 -2.68 3.76 8.71
CA TYR A 21 -3.04 3.68 7.29
C TYR A 21 -4.07 4.76 6.94
N ARG A 22 -5.11 4.89 7.74
CA ARG A 22 -6.14 5.88 7.50
C ARG A 22 -5.59 7.30 7.49
N ASP A 23 -4.59 7.56 8.34
CA ASP A 23 -3.97 8.88 8.42
C ASP A 23 -3.02 9.16 7.25
N VAL A 24 -2.38 8.13 6.71
CA VAL A 24 -1.34 8.33 5.69
C VAL A 24 -1.83 8.10 4.27
N VAL A 25 -2.93 7.38 4.07
CA VAL A 25 -3.37 7.00 2.73
C VAL A 25 -3.58 8.21 1.82
N GLY A 26 -4.04 9.31 2.39
CA GLY A 26 -4.27 10.54 1.63
C GLY A 26 -3.00 11.21 1.14
N LEU A 27 -1.84 10.81 1.65
CA LEU A 27 -0.56 11.37 1.24
C LEU A 27 0.00 10.69 -0.01
N PHE A 28 -0.62 9.60 -0.43
CA PHE A 28 -0.07 8.77 -1.49
C PHE A 28 -1.01 8.68 -2.68
N THR A 29 -0.45 8.38 -3.83
CA THR A 29 -1.20 8.33 -5.10
C THR A 29 -1.42 6.92 -5.59
N HIS A 30 -0.61 5.96 -5.13
CA HIS A 30 -0.65 4.60 -5.66
C HIS A 30 -0.64 3.56 -4.56
N VAL A 31 -1.30 2.44 -4.84
CA VAL A 31 -1.24 1.23 -4.03
C VAL A 31 -0.48 0.19 -4.85
N VAL A 32 0.46 -0.47 -4.20
CA VAL A 32 1.17 -1.60 -4.81
C VAL A 32 0.94 -2.81 -3.93
N GLU A 33 0.41 -3.85 -4.54
CA GLU A 33 0.08 -5.07 -3.82
C GLU A 33 0.88 -6.23 -4.38
N THR A 34 1.63 -6.90 -3.52
CA THR A 34 2.36 -8.10 -3.89
C THR A 34 1.82 -9.27 -3.09
N GLU A 35 2.30 -10.46 -3.37
CA GLU A 35 1.88 -11.66 -2.64
C GLU A 35 2.13 -11.57 -1.14
N ARG A 36 3.06 -10.70 -0.73
CA ARG A 36 3.50 -10.63 0.66
C ARG A 36 3.05 -9.39 1.39
N ARG A 37 2.98 -8.28 0.69
CA ARG A 37 2.79 -6.98 1.34
C ARG A 37 2.01 -6.03 0.47
N PHE A 38 1.53 -5.03 1.13
CA PHE A 38 0.77 -3.94 0.57
C PHE A 38 1.58 -2.67 0.82
N TYR A 39 1.70 -1.83 -0.19
CA TYR A 39 2.48 -0.59 -0.09
C TYR A 39 1.67 0.59 -0.59
N LEU A 40 1.91 1.74 0.02
CA LEU A 40 1.44 3.02 -0.50
C LEU A 40 2.67 3.77 -0.99
N THR A 41 2.57 4.42 -2.14
CA THR A 41 3.71 5.17 -2.67
C THR A 41 3.24 6.26 -3.62
N ASN A 42 4.08 7.23 -3.87
CA ASN A 42 3.83 8.26 -4.86
C ASN A 42 4.65 8.02 -6.14
N ASP A 43 5.58 7.09 -6.10
CA ASP A 43 6.47 6.85 -7.21
C ASP A 43 6.73 5.35 -7.32
N VAL A 44 6.24 4.74 -8.39
CA VAL A 44 6.38 3.30 -8.61
C VAL A 44 6.83 3.04 -10.04
N ASP A 45 7.81 2.16 -10.18
CA ASP A 45 8.30 1.71 -11.48
C ASP A 45 8.21 0.20 -11.51
N LEU A 46 7.43 -0.33 -12.45
CA LEU A 46 7.23 -1.76 -12.61
C LEU A 46 7.90 -2.21 -13.89
N LYS A 47 8.82 -3.15 -13.78
CA LYS A 47 9.49 -3.73 -14.93
C LYS A 47 9.22 -5.21 -14.99
N VAL A 48 9.03 -5.71 -16.21
CA VAL A 48 8.86 -7.13 -16.46
C VAL A 48 10.19 -7.63 -17.02
N ARG A 49 10.72 -8.66 -16.40
CA ARG A 49 12.03 -9.21 -16.80
C ARG A 49 11.92 -10.71 -17.00
N ALA A 50 12.88 -11.27 -17.73
CA ALA A 50 12.96 -12.71 -17.95
C ALA A 50 14.22 -13.25 -17.29
N ALA A 51 14.07 -14.34 -16.57
CA ALA A 51 15.20 -15.06 -15.99
C ALA A 51 15.87 -15.92 -17.07
N ASP A 52 17.04 -16.44 -16.77
CA ASP A 52 17.82 -17.25 -17.72
C ASP A 52 17.04 -18.47 -18.23
N ASN A 53 16.18 -19.03 -17.36
CA ASN A 53 15.37 -20.18 -17.72
C ASN A 53 14.09 -19.82 -18.48
N GLY A 54 13.91 -18.53 -18.81
CA GLY A 54 12.73 -18.07 -19.53
C GLY A 54 11.56 -17.67 -18.66
N GLU A 55 11.63 -17.88 -17.36
CA GLU A 55 10.56 -17.46 -16.47
C GLU A 55 10.48 -15.96 -16.38
N VAL A 56 9.26 -15.45 -16.36
CA VAL A 56 9.02 -14.01 -16.25
C VAL A 56 8.88 -13.63 -14.78
N PHE A 57 9.50 -12.52 -14.40
CA PHE A 57 9.34 -12.01 -13.06
C PHE A 57 9.16 -10.48 -13.11
N PHE A 58 8.71 -9.93 -12.01
CA PHE A 58 8.45 -8.49 -11.90
C PHE A 58 9.44 -7.86 -10.94
N GLU A 59 9.91 -6.69 -11.32
CA GLU A 59 10.78 -5.90 -10.48
C GLU A 59 10.07 -4.57 -10.23
N VAL A 60 9.73 -4.31 -8.97
CA VAL A 60 8.98 -3.11 -8.58
C VAL A 60 9.89 -2.24 -7.73
N THR A 61 10.06 -0.99 -8.14
CA THR A 61 10.85 -0.03 -7.38
C THR A 61 9.93 1.09 -6.92
N MET A 62 10.00 1.43 -5.66
CA MET A 62 9.20 2.49 -5.06
C MET A 62 10.09 3.43 -4.28
N HIS A 63 9.73 4.70 -4.27
CA HIS A 63 10.42 5.70 -3.48
C HIS A 63 9.43 6.33 -2.52
N ASP A 64 9.87 6.56 -1.28
CA ASP A 64 9.06 7.16 -0.24
C ASP A 64 7.73 6.41 -0.08
N ALA A 65 7.84 5.16 0.30
CA ALA A 65 6.70 4.26 0.43
C ALA A 65 6.32 4.06 1.89
N TRP A 66 5.08 3.68 2.10
CA TRP A 66 4.58 3.24 3.40
C TRP A 66 4.22 1.75 3.27
N VAL A 67 4.69 0.94 4.19
CA VAL A 67 4.54 -0.52 4.14
C VAL A 67 3.50 -0.98 5.16
N TRP A 68 2.56 -1.78 4.71
CA TRP A 68 1.59 -2.40 5.62
C TRP A 68 2.26 -3.62 6.27
N ASP A 69 2.83 -3.40 7.44
CA ASP A 69 3.51 -4.45 8.19
C ASP A 69 3.49 -4.06 9.67
N MET A 70 2.64 -4.72 10.44
CA MET A 70 2.43 -4.35 11.84
C MET A 70 3.62 -4.64 12.74
N TYR A 71 4.53 -5.50 12.28
CA TYR A 71 5.71 -5.84 13.08
C TYR A 71 6.89 -4.92 12.77
N ARG A 72 6.72 -4.03 11.83
CA ARG A 72 7.81 -3.15 11.43
C ARG A 72 7.80 -1.89 12.30
N PRO A 73 8.92 -1.56 12.96
CA PRO A 73 8.95 -0.37 13.82
C PRO A 73 8.86 0.94 13.05
N ALA A 74 9.37 0.97 11.81
CA ALA A 74 9.27 2.15 10.96
C ALA A 74 8.64 1.73 9.63
N ARG A 75 7.46 2.25 9.34
CA ARG A 75 6.72 1.85 8.15
C ARG A 75 6.93 2.77 6.95
N PHE A 76 7.52 3.94 7.16
CA PHE A 76 7.95 4.80 6.05
C PHE A 76 9.33 4.36 5.60
N VAL A 77 9.45 4.03 4.32
CA VAL A 77 10.70 3.51 3.75
C VAL A 77 11.06 4.36 2.54
N LYS A 78 12.28 4.81 2.50
CA LYS A 78 12.72 5.72 1.45
C LYS A 78 12.81 5.04 0.09
N ASN A 79 13.37 3.85 0.05
CA ASN A 79 13.52 3.10 -1.19
C ASN A 79 13.14 1.65 -0.96
N VAL A 80 12.30 1.13 -1.85
CA VAL A 80 11.87 -0.27 -1.78
C VAL A 80 12.05 -0.90 -3.15
N LYS A 81 12.60 -2.10 -3.17
CA LYS A 81 12.70 -2.89 -4.39
C LYS A 81 12.15 -4.27 -4.10
N VAL A 82 11.14 -4.67 -4.86
CA VAL A 82 10.53 -5.98 -4.72
C VAL A 82 10.75 -6.75 -6.01
N VAL A 83 11.21 -7.98 -5.88
CA VAL A 83 11.37 -8.89 -7.01
C VAL A 83 10.47 -10.09 -6.73
N THR A 84 9.58 -10.40 -7.63
CA THR A 84 8.65 -11.50 -7.43
C THR A 84 8.27 -12.16 -8.75
N PHE A 85 8.09 -13.49 -8.71
CA PHE A 85 7.56 -14.25 -9.83
C PHE A 85 6.04 -14.31 -9.80
N LYS A 86 5.43 -13.76 -8.76
CA LYS A 86 3.97 -13.71 -8.59
C LYS A 86 3.43 -12.41 -9.14
N ASP A 87 2.11 -12.32 -9.23
CA ASP A 87 1.46 -11.12 -9.74
C ASP A 87 1.70 -9.91 -8.83
N VAL A 88 1.78 -8.76 -9.47
CA VAL A 88 1.88 -7.48 -8.77
C VAL A 88 0.71 -6.64 -9.26
N ASN A 89 -0.03 -6.06 -8.32
CA ASN A 89 -1.13 -5.18 -8.63
C ASN A 89 -0.72 -3.75 -8.28
N VAL A 90 -0.80 -2.85 -9.26
CA VAL A 90 -0.51 -1.44 -9.06
C VAL A 90 -1.78 -0.68 -9.42
N GLU A 91 -2.28 0.10 -8.47
CA GLU A 91 -3.49 0.87 -8.69
C GLU A 91 -3.25 2.32 -8.31
N GLU A 92 -3.84 3.20 -9.08
CA GLU A 92 -3.81 4.62 -8.77
C GLU A 92 -5.01 4.92 -7.88
N LEU A 93 -4.76 5.57 -6.75
CA LEU A 93 -5.81 5.92 -5.80
C LEU A 93 -6.64 7.08 -6.33
N ALA A 94 -7.95 6.97 -6.20
CA ALA A 94 -8.83 8.07 -6.54
C ALA A 94 -8.64 9.18 -5.51
N LYS A 95 -8.49 10.40 -5.99
CA LYS A 95 -8.38 11.53 -5.09
C LYS A 95 -9.76 11.89 -4.56
N SER A 96 -9.79 12.34 -3.33
CA SER A 96 -11.04 12.73 -2.70
C SER A 96 -11.70 13.88 -3.45
N ASP A 97 -10.91 14.71 -4.10
CA ASP A 97 -11.43 15.80 -4.88
C ASP A 97 -12.07 15.34 -6.18
N LEU A 98 -11.87 14.13 -6.56
CA LEU A 98 -12.51 13.53 -7.72
C LEU A 98 -13.89 13.09 -7.35
N GLU A 99 -13.99 13.02 -6.17
CA GLU A 99 -15.22 12.59 -5.64
C GLU A 99 -16.24 13.61 -5.79
N LEU A 100 -15.98 13.81 -6.25
CA LEU A 100 -16.74 14.10 -6.29
C LEU A 100 -17.30 14.68 -6.78
N PRO A 101 -17.70 14.66 -7.24
CA PRO A 101 -18.25 15.26 -7.64
C PRO A 101 -19.00 16.02 -7.19
N ALA A 102 -18.76 16.40 -6.96
CA ALA A 102 -19.35 16.83 -6.55
C ALA A 102 -19.99 17.25 -6.61
N ASP A 103 -20.33 17.51 -6.63
CA ASP A 103 -21.05 17.92 -6.57
C ASP A 103 -21.27 18.49 -6.95
N GLU A 104 -21.56 18.59 -7.55
CA GLU A 104 -21.88 19.15 -7.79
C GLU A 104 -21.77 20.03 -7.69
N ASN A 105 -21.90 20.42 -7.73
CA ASN A 105 -21.86 21.22 -7.40
C ASN A 105 -21.10 21.59 -7.04
N GLY A 106 -20.77 21.28 -7.05
CA GLY A 106 -20.20 21.25 -6.54
C GLY A 106 -19.76 20.94 -5.85
N LYS A 107 -20.13 20.74 -5.56
CA LYS A 107 -19.89 20.18 -4.86
C LYS A 107 -19.62 19.27 -4.75
N PRO A 108 -19.55 18.88 -4.59
CA PRO A 108 -19.46 17.86 -4.47
C PRO A 108 -19.83 17.21 -4.22
N GLY A 109 -20.00 16.88 -4.33
CA GLY A 109 -20.51 16.14 -3.97
C GLY A 109 -20.41 15.30 -3.43
N PHE A 110 -20.63 14.93 -3.23
CA PHE A 110 -20.81 14.17 -2.63
C PHE A 110 -21.03 14.09 -1.98
N SER A 111 -21.08 14.18 -2.15
CA SER A 111 -21.32 14.15 -1.71
C SER A 111 -21.43 13.93 -1.37
N SER A 112 -21.66 13.76 -1.60
CA SER A 112 -21.91 13.56 -1.35
C SER A 112 -21.87 13.74 -1.04
#